data_243dea6e0b11f685b03eb55833a3e47d
#
_entry.id   243dea6e0b11f685b03eb55833a3e47d
#
_cell.length_a   1.000
_cell.length_b   1.000
_cell.length_c   1.000
_cell.angle_alpha   90.00
_cell.angle_beta   90.00
_cell.angle_gamma   90.00
#
_symmetry.space_group_name_H-M   'P 1'
#
loop_
_entity.id
_entity.type
_entity.pdbx_description
1 polymer ?
#
loop_
_entity_poly.entity_id
_entity_poly.type
_entity_poly.pdbx_seq_one_letter_code
_entity_poly.pdbx_strand_id
1 'polypeptide(L)'
;MKLLGYYKNGNYTVSIFDDGTKIRANKLDFFEPDTVESMDIKITNQCDRQCPFCHEASTPFGKHADILSPSFLDKLHPYTELAVGGGNPLAHPDLEEFLMKCKERKHIPNMTVNQVHFERDFDRIMDLVDRRLIYGLGVSLVKPTAEFVEKMKKVPNGVIHVINGIITEEELNILKNNELKILILGYKEVRKGEKLYGRKKDEIDYKKSMLSDLLPTILKEEWFRVVSFDNLAIKQLGVKSLMTQEEWDRFYMGDDGLDGQQTSATFFVDMTKREFAKNSCSMERYPLMDTAEEMLKFLMNK
;
A
#
# COMPACT_ATOMS: atom_id res chain seq x y z
N MET A 1 -0.57 -20.77 4.47
CA MET A 1 0.01 -20.35 3.19
C MET A 1 -0.40 -21.33 2.11
N LYS A 2 -1.26 -20.91 1.19
CA LYS A 2 -1.75 -21.70 0.04
C LYS A 2 -1.43 -20.93 -1.23
N LEU A 3 -0.86 -21.59 -2.23
CA LEU A 3 -0.58 -21.00 -3.54
C LEU A 3 -1.89 -20.60 -4.22
N LEU A 4 -2.02 -19.33 -4.59
CA LEU A 4 -3.12 -18.81 -5.40
C LEU A 4 -2.84 -19.03 -6.89
N GLY A 5 -1.60 -18.77 -7.31
CA GLY A 5 -1.15 -18.96 -8.68
C GLY A 5 0.29 -18.54 -8.87
N TYR A 6 0.77 -18.78 -10.09
CA TYR A 6 2.09 -18.33 -10.53
C TYR A 6 2.04 -17.89 -11.99
N TYR A 7 2.97 -17.03 -12.37
CA TYR A 7 3.12 -16.58 -13.75
C TYR A 7 4.58 -16.22 -14.05
N LYS A 8 4.91 -16.19 -15.32
CA LYS A 8 6.20 -15.71 -15.79
C LYS A 8 6.14 -14.21 -15.99
N ASN A 9 7.16 -13.49 -15.50
CA ASN A 9 7.33 -12.05 -15.68
C ASN A 9 8.76 -11.80 -16.16
N GLY A 10 8.92 -11.47 -17.45
CA GLY A 10 10.22 -11.27 -18.05
C GLY A 10 11.15 -12.49 -17.86
N ASN A 11 12.26 -12.28 -17.16
CA ASN A 11 13.28 -13.32 -16.93
C ASN A 11 13.03 -14.16 -15.65
N TYR A 12 11.91 -13.97 -14.92
CA TYR A 12 11.63 -14.66 -13.66
C TYR A 12 10.19 -15.19 -13.57
N THR A 13 9.93 -16.00 -12.55
CA THR A 13 8.60 -16.51 -12.21
C THR A 13 8.15 -15.86 -10.89
N VAL A 14 6.89 -15.43 -10.85
CA VAL A 14 6.22 -14.89 -9.65
C VAL A 14 5.24 -15.93 -9.15
N SER A 15 5.31 -16.27 -7.87
CA SER A 15 4.33 -17.12 -7.17
C SER A 15 3.64 -16.29 -6.08
N ILE A 16 2.30 -16.34 -6.03
CA ILE A 16 1.48 -15.56 -5.08
C ILE A 16 0.71 -16.51 -4.18
N PHE A 17 0.70 -16.21 -2.90
CA PHE A 17 0.04 -17.00 -1.85
C PHE A 17 -1.08 -16.22 -1.18
N ASP A 18 -2.00 -16.96 -0.54
CA ASP A 18 -3.23 -16.41 0.07
C ASP A 18 -2.99 -15.58 1.34
N ASP A 19 -1.79 -15.63 1.91
CA ASP A 19 -1.36 -14.81 3.06
C ASP A 19 -0.63 -13.51 2.67
N GLY A 20 -0.58 -13.20 1.36
CA GLY A 20 0.10 -12.03 0.80
C GLY A 20 1.58 -12.26 0.48
N THR A 21 2.12 -13.45 0.75
CA THR A 21 3.50 -13.79 0.37
C THR A 21 3.63 -13.82 -1.15
N LYS A 22 4.67 -13.16 -1.66
CA LYS A 22 5.08 -13.18 -3.07
C LYS A 22 6.51 -13.70 -3.17
N ILE A 23 6.74 -14.70 -4.01
CA ILE A 23 8.07 -15.27 -4.25
C ILE A 23 8.42 -15.03 -5.72
N ARG A 24 9.58 -14.40 -5.97
CA ARG A 24 10.19 -14.26 -7.28
C ARG A 24 11.35 -15.22 -7.37
N ALA A 25 11.46 -15.94 -8.49
CA ALA A 25 12.52 -16.90 -8.69
C ALA A 25 13.00 -16.89 -10.14
N ASN A 26 14.33 -16.87 -10.33
CA ASN A 26 15.01 -17.14 -11.58
C ASN A 26 16.37 -17.81 -11.32
N LYS A 27 17.17 -17.97 -12.38
CA LYS A 27 18.55 -18.49 -12.32
C LYS A 27 19.62 -17.40 -12.43
N LEU A 28 19.19 -16.15 -12.47
CA LEU A 28 20.04 -14.96 -12.64
C LEU A 28 20.01 -14.16 -11.34
N ASP A 29 20.98 -13.26 -11.16
CA ASP A 29 21.08 -12.43 -9.98
C ASP A 29 20.26 -11.10 -10.09
N PHE A 30 19.40 -11.00 -11.11
CA PHE A 30 18.59 -9.81 -11.36
C PHE A 30 17.22 -10.16 -11.94
N PHE A 31 16.24 -9.26 -11.78
CA PHE A 31 14.88 -9.41 -12.27
C PHE A 31 14.56 -8.31 -13.30
N GLU A 32 14.11 -8.72 -14.48
CA GLU A 32 13.65 -7.82 -15.56
C GLU A 32 12.16 -8.09 -15.83
N PRO A 33 11.25 -7.26 -15.32
CA PRO A 33 9.82 -7.46 -15.53
C PRO A 33 9.38 -7.03 -16.93
N ASP A 34 8.51 -7.82 -17.55
CA ASP A 34 7.80 -7.49 -18.79
C ASP A 34 6.39 -6.95 -18.52
N THR A 35 5.80 -7.36 -17.39
CA THR A 35 4.43 -7.00 -17.01
C THR A 35 4.40 -6.46 -15.59
N VAL A 36 3.34 -5.71 -15.29
CA VAL A 36 3.13 -5.16 -13.96
C VAL A 36 2.73 -6.25 -12.96
N GLU A 37 3.36 -6.24 -11.80
CA GLU A 37 3.02 -7.17 -10.70
C GLU A 37 1.97 -6.61 -9.76
N SER A 38 2.04 -5.31 -9.49
CA SER A 38 1.07 -4.64 -8.63
C SER A 38 0.85 -3.18 -9.06
N MET A 39 -0.33 -2.66 -8.77
CA MET A 39 -0.68 -1.26 -9.01
C MET A 39 -1.40 -0.68 -7.81
N ASP A 40 -1.00 0.54 -7.41
CA ASP A 40 -1.81 1.37 -6.53
C ASP A 40 -2.91 2.04 -7.37
N ILE A 41 -4.18 1.72 -7.10
CA ILE A 41 -5.31 2.25 -7.87
C ILE A 41 -6.15 3.16 -6.98
N LYS A 42 -6.16 4.45 -7.32
CA LYS A 42 -7.06 5.42 -6.74
C LYS A 42 -8.38 5.43 -7.48
N ILE A 43 -9.44 4.90 -6.86
CA ILE A 43 -10.77 4.76 -7.45
C ILE A 43 -11.72 5.92 -7.11
N THR A 44 -11.41 6.68 -6.07
CA THR A 44 -12.26 7.81 -5.65
C THR A 44 -11.44 8.90 -4.98
N ASN A 45 -11.90 10.13 -5.09
CA ASN A 45 -11.40 11.26 -4.29
C ASN A 45 -12.41 11.71 -3.21
N GLN A 46 -13.54 11.01 -3.08
CA GLN A 46 -14.51 11.26 -2.02
C GLN A 46 -14.06 10.65 -0.71
N CYS A 47 -14.04 11.45 0.36
CA CYS A 47 -13.74 11.01 1.72
C CYS A 47 -14.25 12.01 2.74
N ASP A 48 -15.01 11.54 3.72
CA ASP A 48 -15.58 12.33 4.82
C ASP A 48 -14.56 12.63 5.95
N ARG A 49 -13.36 12.01 5.96
CA ARG A 49 -12.40 12.10 7.08
C ARG A 49 -11.58 13.39 7.12
N GLN A 50 -11.30 13.99 5.98
CA GLN A 50 -10.53 15.25 5.89
C GLN A 50 -9.22 15.27 6.70
N CYS A 51 -8.48 14.15 6.76
CA CYS A 51 -7.23 14.04 7.51
C CYS A 51 -6.28 15.20 7.19
N PRO A 52 -5.64 15.82 8.21
CA PRO A 52 -4.80 17.01 8.00
C PRO A 52 -3.51 16.73 7.21
N PHE A 53 -3.08 15.48 7.18
CA PHE A 53 -1.90 14.98 6.44
C PHE A 53 -2.25 14.23 5.14
N CYS A 54 -3.49 14.30 4.66
CA CYS A 54 -3.95 13.53 3.50
C CYS A 54 -3.17 13.90 2.24
N HIS A 55 -2.34 12.98 1.77
CA HIS A 55 -1.55 13.16 0.54
C HIS A 55 -2.40 13.09 -0.74
N GLU A 56 -3.61 12.49 -0.68
CA GLU A 56 -4.57 12.49 -1.79
C GLU A 56 -5.40 13.77 -1.86
N ALA A 57 -5.40 14.60 -0.81
CA ALA A 57 -6.23 15.79 -0.68
C ALA A 57 -7.73 15.51 -0.88
N SER A 58 -8.17 14.31 -0.53
CA SER A 58 -9.56 13.87 -0.65
C SER A 58 -10.52 14.74 0.14
N THR A 59 -11.76 14.87 -0.34
CA THR A 59 -12.82 15.71 0.24
C THR A 59 -14.17 14.99 0.24
N PRO A 60 -15.15 15.44 1.06
CA PRO A 60 -16.52 14.89 1.01
C PRO A 60 -17.21 15.05 -0.35
N PHE A 61 -16.77 16.03 -1.14
CA PHE A 61 -17.30 16.33 -2.48
C PHE A 61 -16.42 15.80 -3.61
N GLY A 62 -15.47 14.92 -3.29
CA GLY A 62 -14.59 14.29 -4.27
C GLY A 62 -15.38 13.40 -5.25
N LYS A 63 -14.84 13.22 -6.45
CA LYS A 63 -15.48 12.42 -7.49
C LYS A 63 -15.09 10.95 -7.39
N HIS A 64 -16.00 10.07 -7.74
CA HIS A 64 -15.71 8.68 -8.06
C HIS A 64 -15.19 8.57 -9.51
N ALA A 65 -14.34 7.59 -9.74
CA ALA A 65 -13.87 7.25 -11.08
C ALA A 65 -14.87 6.31 -11.77
N ASP A 66 -14.82 6.23 -13.07
CA ASP A 66 -15.32 5.06 -13.79
C ASP A 66 -14.28 3.93 -13.61
N ILE A 67 -14.64 2.88 -12.88
CA ILE A 67 -13.79 1.73 -12.59
C ILE A 67 -14.22 0.45 -13.32
N LEU A 68 -15.32 0.51 -14.06
CA LEU A 68 -15.86 -0.64 -14.76
C LEU A 68 -15.48 -0.70 -16.24
N SER A 69 -15.14 0.44 -16.84
CA SER A 69 -14.92 0.57 -18.29
C SER A 69 -13.45 0.70 -18.76
N PRO A 70 -12.41 0.92 -17.91
CA PRO A 70 -11.07 1.14 -18.42
C PRO A 70 -10.47 -0.11 -19.07
N SER A 71 -10.07 0.00 -20.33
CA SER A 71 -9.60 -1.10 -21.16
C SER A 71 -8.34 -1.79 -20.62
N PHE A 72 -7.44 -1.05 -19.94
CA PHE A 72 -6.22 -1.62 -19.41
C PHE A 72 -6.49 -2.64 -18.27
N LEU A 73 -7.56 -2.47 -17.48
CA LEU A 73 -7.95 -3.43 -16.43
C LEU A 73 -8.36 -4.79 -17.03
N ASP A 74 -8.98 -4.78 -18.20
CA ASP A 74 -9.38 -6.00 -18.88
C ASP A 74 -8.20 -6.80 -19.47
N LYS A 75 -7.08 -6.10 -19.69
CA LYS A 75 -5.85 -6.66 -20.27
C LYS A 75 -4.78 -7.01 -19.23
N LEU A 76 -5.05 -6.79 -17.93
CA LEU A 76 -4.11 -7.13 -16.87
C LEU A 76 -3.87 -8.64 -16.80
N HIS A 77 -2.61 -8.99 -16.50
CA HIS A 77 -2.23 -10.37 -16.28
C HIS A 77 -2.99 -10.96 -15.06
N PRO A 78 -3.50 -12.22 -15.13
CA PRO A 78 -3.99 -12.90 -13.94
C PRO A 78 -2.97 -12.87 -12.80
N TYR A 79 -3.46 -12.69 -11.57
CA TYR A 79 -2.66 -12.54 -10.35
C TYR A 79 -1.91 -11.22 -10.18
N THR A 80 -2.17 -10.21 -11.03
CA THR A 80 -1.75 -8.84 -10.74
C THR A 80 -2.44 -8.36 -9.46
N GLU A 81 -1.66 -7.80 -8.53
CA GLU A 81 -2.17 -7.23 -7.30
C GLU A 81 -2.67 -5.80 -7.53
N LEU A 82 -3.83 -5.48 -6.96
CA LEU A 82 -4.45 -4.16 -7.06
C LEU A 82 -4.63 -3.59 -5.65
N ALA A 83 -3.83 -2.60 -5.29
CA ALA A 83 -3.99 -1.87 -4.03
C ALA A 83 -5.04 -0.77 -4.22
N VAL A 84 -6.30 -1.10 -3.92
CA VAL A 84 -7.46 -0.25 -4.11
C VAL A 84 -7.56 0.78 -2.98
N GLY A 85 -7.50 2.06 -3.35
CA GLY A 85 -7.49 3.15 -2.36
C GLY A 85 -7.99 4.47 -2.93
N GLY A 86 -7.42 5.56 -2.41
CA GLY A 86 -7.76 6.94 -2.75
C GLY A 86 -8.41 7.67 -1.59
N GLY A 87 -9.67 8.10 -1.74
CA GLY A 87 -10.48 8.68 -0.65
C GLY A 87 -10.98 7.58 0.31
N ASN A 88 -12.31 7.38 0.35
CA ASN A 88 -12.91 6.21 0.99
C ASN A 88 -13.38 5.22 -0.09
N PRO A 89 -12.66 4.14 -0.35
CA PRO A 89 -13.05 3.19 -1.39
C PRO A 89 -14.43 2.56 -1.13
N LEU A 90 -14.83 2.37 0.13
CA LEU A 90 -16.14 1.84 0.51
C LEU A 90 -17.32 2.76 0.10
N ALA A 91 -17.05 4.04 -0.16
CA ALA A 91 -18.07 4.97 -0.65
C ALA A 91 -18.28 4.88 -2.17
N HIS A 92 -17.44 4.15 -2.90
CA HIS A 92 -17.61 4.00 -4.34
C HIS A 92 -18.82 3.12 -4.65
N PRO A 93 -19.81 3.60 -5.46
CA PRO A 93 -21.04 2.83 -5.72
C PRO A 93 -20.77 1.51 -6.42
N ASP A 94 -19.81 1.47 -7.33
CA ASP A 94 -19.52 0.30 -8.17
C ASP A 94 -18.40 -0.59 -7.59
N LEU A 95 -17.99 -0.38 -6.31
CA LEU A 95 -16.87 -1.11 -5.71
C LEU A 95 -17.05 -2.62 -5.78
N GLU A 96 -18.22 -3.12 -5.41
CA GLU A 96 -18.45 -4.56 -5.32
C GLU A 96 -18.46 -5.22 -6.71
N GLU A 97 -19.10 -4.57 -7.71
CA GLU A 97 -19.07 -5.06 -9.09
C GLU A 97 -17.64 -5.08 -9.65
N PHE A 98 -16.85 -4.03 -9.37
CA PHE A 98 -15.43 -3.98 -9.73
C PHE A 98 -14.64 -5.14 -9.11
N LEU A 99 -14.82 -5.40 -7.82
CA LEU A 99 -14.14 -6.49 -7.12
C LEU A 99 -14.56 -7.87 -7.64
N MET A 100 -15.84 -8.05 -8.03
CA MET A 100 -16.31 -9.27 -8.69
C MET A 100 -15.62 -9.48 -10.04
N LYS A 101 -15.51 -8.45 -10.87
CA LYS A 101 -14.77 -8.49 -12.13
C LYS A 101 -13.29 -8.83 -11.92
N CYS A 102 -12.65 -8.26 -10.89
CA CYS A 102 -11.28 -8.60 -10.52
C CYS A 102 -11.15 -10.09 -10.18
N LYS A 103 -12.07 -10.64 -9.39
CA LYS A 103 -12.10 -12.05 -9.01
C LYS A 103 -12.27 -12.97 -10.23
N GLU A 104 -13.17 -12.65 -11.15
CA GLU A 104 -13.39 -13.39 -12.40
C GLU A 104 -12.11 -13.47 -13.25
N ARG A 105 -11.34 -12.38 -13.29
CA ARG A 105 -10.06 -12.26 -14.01
C ARG A 105 -8.87 -12.79 -13.21
N LYS A 106 -9.10 -13.30 -11.99
CA LYS A 106 -8.06 -13.78 -11.06
C LYS A 106 -7.07 -12.70 -10.63
N HIS A 107 -7.47 -11.43 -10.61
CA HIS A 107 -6.67 -10.39 -9.98
C HIS A 107 -6.73 -10.52 -8.46
N ILE A 108 -5.77 -9.90 -7.77
CA ILE A 108 -5.63 -9.97 -6.30
C ILE A 108 -5.87 -8.57 -5.71
N PRO A 109 -7.15 -8.16 -5.50
CA PRO A 109 -7.42 -6.88 -4.88
C PRO A 109 -7.06 -6.87 -3.40
N ASN A 110 -6.37 -5.83 -2.98
CA ASN A 110 -6.18 -5.43 -1.59
C ASN A 110 -6.84 -4.06 -1.42
N MET A 111 -7.33 -3.73 -0.25
CA MET A 111 -8.01 -2.44 -0.03
C MET A 111 -7.41 -1.70 1.16
N THR A 112 -7.29 -0.37 1.04
CA THR A 112 -6.88 0.48 2.17
C THR A 112 -8.04 1.37 2.60
N VAL A 113 -8.36 1.34 3.89
CA VAL A 113 -9.40 2.17 4.50
C VAL A 113 -8.87 2.94 5.71
N ASN A 114 -9.53 4.03 6.09
CA ASN A 114 -9.27 4.69 7.36
C ASN A 114 -9.88 3.88 8.52
N GLN A 115 -9.26 3.89 9.71
CA GLN A 115 -9.75 3.20 10.90
C GLN A 115 -11.24 3.45 11.18
N VAL A 116 -11.70 4.69 11.04
CA VAL A 116 -13.11 5.05 11.31
C VAL A 116 -14.06 4.38 10.31
N HIS A 117 -13.65 4.27 9.05
CA HIS A 117 -14.43 3.51 8.06
C HIS A 117 -14.39 2.02 8.34
N PHE A 118 -13.23 1.49 8.74
CA PHE A 118 -13.07 0.09 9.14
C PHE A 118 -14.00 -0.27 10.30
N GLU A 119 -14.03 0.55 11.35
CA GLU A 119 -14.87 0.28 12.53
C GLU A 119 -16.36 0.42 12.21
N ARG A 120 -16.74 1.39 11.38
CA ARG A 120 -18.13 1.64 10.97
C ARG A 120 -18.68 0.54 10.06
N ASP A 121 -17.88 0.15 9.08
CA ASP A 121 -18.29 -0.76 8.00
C ASP A 121 -17.69 -2.17 8.17
N PHE A 122 -17.36 -2.58 9.41
CA PHE A 122 -16.62 -3.81 9.70
C PHE A 122 -17.26 -5.06 9.10
N ASP A 123 -18.57 -5.25 9.27
CA ASP A 123 -19.27 -6.43 8.78
C ASP A 123 -19.26 -6.49 7.25
N ARG A 124 -19.42 -5.35 6.57
CA ARG A 124 -19.30 -5.26 5.11
C ARG A 124 -17.90 -5.62 4.64
N ILE A 125 -16.88 -5.16 5.32
CA ILE A 125 -15.49 -5.50 5.00
C ILE A 125 -15.25 -7.00 5.18
N MET A 126 -15.73 -7.57 6.26
CA MET A 126 -15.60 -9.02 6.50
C MET A 126 -16.33 -9.85 5.45
N ASP A 127 -17.52 -9.42 4.99
CA ASP A 127 -18.20 -10.08 3.85
C ASP A 127 -17.33 -10.06 2.58
N LEU A 128 -16.68 -8.92 2.25
CA LEU A 128 -15.77 -8.84 1.11
C LEU A 128 -14.57 -9.81 1.26
N VAL A 129 -14.02 -9.94 2.47
CA VAL A 129 -12.93 -10.87 2.79
C VAL A 129 -13.39 -12.33 2.66
N ASP A 130 -14.51 -12.70 3.27
CA ASP A 130 -15.04 -14.07 3.28
C ASP A 130 -15.40 -14.55 1.87
N ARG A 131 -15.94 -13.65 1.04
CA ARG A 131 -16.23 -13.89 -0.38
C ARG A 131 -14.98 -13.87 -1.26
N ARG A 132 -13.79 -13.59 -0.69
CA ARG A 132 -12.53 -13.42 -1.42
C ARG A 132 -12.63 -12.39 -2.55
N LEU A 133 -13.29 -11.29 -2.28
CA LEU A 133 -13.32 -10.11 -3.14
C LEU A 133 -12.14 -9.18 -2.84
N ILE A 134 -11.60 -9.24 -1.61
CA ILE A 134 -10.32 -8.67 -1.22
C ILE A 134 -9.46 -9.72 -0.51
N TYR A 135 -8.15 -9.68 -0.70
CA TYR A 135 -7.17 -10.61 -0.13
C TYR A 135 -6.37 -10.01 1.02
N GLY A 136 -6.22 -8.71 1.06
CA GLY A 136 -5.55 -7.95 2.10
C GLY A 136 -6.30 -6.66 2.43
N LEU A 137 -6.20 -6.24 3.68
CA LEU A 137 -6.79 -5.01 4.18
C LEU A 137 -5.75 -4.15 4.90
N GLY A 138 -5.45 -2.98 4.36
CA GLY A 138 -4.71 -1.93 5.05
C GLY A 138 -5.67 -1.04 5.85
N VAL A 139 -5.39 -0.79 7.12
CA VAL A 139 -6.18 0.13 7.93
C VAL A 139 -5.30 1.28 8.42
N SER A 140 -5.54 2.48 7.89
CA SER A 140 -4.83 3.69 8.30
C SER A 140 -5.25 4.09 9.71
N LEU A 141 -4.33 4.00 10.66
CA LEU A 141 -4.55 4.27 12.07
C LEU A 141 -4.95 5.73 12.31
N VAL A 142 -5.90 5.92 13.22
CA VAL A 142 -6.30 7.24 13.74
C VAL A 142 -6.01 7.32 15.22
N LYS A 143 -6.51 6.35 15.99
CA LYS A 143 -6.27 6.21 17.43
C LYS A 143 -6.55 4.77 17.83
N PRO A 144 -5.55 4.01 18.28
CA PRO A 144 -5.75 2.62 18.68
C PRO A 144 -6.60 2.53 19.94
N THR A 145 -7.50 1.54 19.95
CA THR A 145 -8.29 1.13 21.12
C THR A 145 -8.23 -0.38 21.25
N ALA A 146 -8.56 -0.92 22.42
CA ALA A 146 -8.64 -2.37 22.60
C ALA A 146 -9.65 -3.01 21.64
N GLU A 147 -10.78 -2.35 21.40
CA GLU A 147 -11.80 -2.82 20.44
C GLU A 147 -11.26 -2.87 19.01
N PHE A 148 -10.54 -1.83 18.60
CA PHE A 148 -9.87 -1.80 17.29
C PHE A 148 -8.88 -2.97 17.13
N VAL A 149 -8.04 -3.20 18.15
CA VAL A 149 -7.09 -4.33 18.17
C VAL A 149 -7.81 -5.66 17.99
N GLU A 150 -8.89 -5.91 18.73
CA GLU A 150 -9.66 -7.15 18.63
C GLU A 150 -10.37 -7.31 17.27
N LYS A 151 -10.83 -6.22 16.64
CA LYS A 151 -11.33 -6.24 15.27
C LYS A 151 -10.23 -6.58 14.26
N MET A 152 -9.05 -5.96 14.39
CA MET A 152 -7.91 -6.23 13.50
C MET A 152 -7.43 -7.67 13.55
N LYS A 153 -7.44 -8.31 14.73
CA LYS A 153 -7.10 -9.75 14.89
C LYS A 153 -8.01 -10.68 14.09
N LYS A 154 -9.25 -10.27 13.81
CA LYS A 154 -10.22 -11.06 13.02
C LYS A 154 -9.99 -10.97 11.51
N VAL A 155 -9.19 -10.00 11.03
CA VAL A 155 -8.91 -9.83 9.61
C VAL A 155 -7.68 -10.67 9.23
N PRO A 156 -7.82 -11.72 8.40
CA PRO A 156 -6.73 -12.68 8.13
C PRO A 156 -5.43 -12.05 7.62
N ASN A 157 -5.53 -11.09 6.70
CA ASN A 157 -4.42 -10.33 6.14
C ASN A 157 -4.59 -8.83 6.43
N GLY A 158 -4.96 -8.52 7.69
CA GLY A 158 -5.05 -7.14 8.17
C GLY A 158 -3.67 -6.56 8.45
N VAL A 159 -3.42 -5.35 7.97
CA VAL A 159 -2.18 -4.59 8.20
C VAL A 159 -2.54 -3.21 8.70
N ILE A 160 -2.01 -2.80 9.83
CA ILE A 160 -2.21 -1.46 10.36
C ILE A 160 -1.18 -0.52 9.72
N HIS A 161 -1.64 0.52 9.06
CA HIS A 161 -0.80 1.55 8.49
C HIS A 161 -0.56 2.65 9.53
N VAL A 162 0.69 2.86 9.90
CA VAL A 162 1.15 3.95 10.77
C VAL A 162 2.04 4.90 9.98
N ILE A 163 1.98 6.20 10.29
CA ILE A 163 2.75 7.21 9.55
C ILE A 163 3.88 7.73 10.43
N ASN A 164 5.12 7.62 9.94
CA ASN A 164 6.29 8.24 10.54
C ASN A 164 6.09 9.75 10.70
N GLY A 165 6.28 10.28 11.91
CA GLY A 165 5.99 11.69 12.23
C GLY A 165 4.54 11.99 12.63
N ILE A 166 3.64 10.98 12.64
CA ILE A 166 2.27 11.10 13.17
C ILE A 166 2.08 10.18 14.37
N ILE A 167 2.48 8.91 14.26
CA ILE A 167 2.35 7.90 15.32
C ILE A 167 3.07 8.35 16.59
N THR A 168 2.53 8.02 17.75
CA THR A 168 3.15 8.25 19.06
C THR A 168 3.61 6.95 19.70
N GLU A 169 4.50 7.04 20.69
CA GLU A 169 4.96 5.88 21.45
C GLU A 169 3.81 5.23 22.23
N GLU A 170 2.92 6.04 22.81
CA GLU A 170 1.73 5.53 23.52
C GLU A 170 0.84 4.71 22.61
N GLU A 171 0.64 5.14 21.36
CA GLU A 171 -0.14 4.41 20.38
C GLU A 171 0.53 3.10 19.98
N LEU A 172 1.86 3.09 19.80
CA LEU A 172 2.62 1.86 19.56
C LEU A 172 2.53 0.90 20.75
N ASN A 173 2.57 1.41 22.00
CA ASN A 173 2.44 0.61 23.20
C ASN A 173 1.06 -0.07 23.34
N ILE A 174 -0.01 0.55 22.82
CA ILE A 174 -1.34 -0.09 22.77
C ILE A 174 -1.37 -1.23 21.74
N LEU A 175 -0.64 -1.09 20.64
CA LEU A 175 -0.64 -2.05 19.54
C LEU A 175 0.33 -3.23 19.78
N LYS A 176 1.42 -3.05 20.54
CA LYS A 176 2.48 -4.04 20.69
C LYS A 176 1.99 -5.34 21.34
N ASN A 177 2.66 -6.46 21.04
CA ASN A 177 2.42 -7.78 21.62
C ASN A 177 1.01 -8.33 21.40
N ASN A 178 0.37 -7.94 20.28
CA ASN A 178 -0.96 -8.36 19.87
C ASN A 178 -0.95 -9.19 18.58
N GLU A 179 0.21 -9.72 18.16
CA GLU A 179 0.36 -10.50 16.92
C GLU A 179 -0.11 -9.76 15.65
N LEU A 180 -0.07 -8.44 15.68
CA LEU A 180 -0.50 -7.59 14.58
C LEU A 180 0.59 -7.45 13.51
N LYS A 181 0.18 -7.14 12.30
CA LYS A 181 1.07 -6.71 11.22
C LYS A 181 0.98 -5.19 11.08
N ILE A 182 2.12 -4.51 10.96
CA ILE A 182 2.15 -3.07 10.70
C ILE A 182 2.92 -2.75 9.42
N LEU A 183 2.46 -1.71 8.73
CA LEU A 183 3.18 -1.04 7.65
C LEU A 183 3.49 0.39 8.09
N ILE A 184 4.78 0.70 8.21
CA ILE A 184 5.25 2.05 8.51
C ILE A 184 5.36 2.80 7.19
N LEU A 185 4.57 3.85 7.06
CA LEU A 185 4.57 4.78 5.92
C LEU A 185 5.42 6.00 6.24
N GLY A 186 6.23 6.45 5.29
CA GLY A 186 6.93 7.71 5.41
C GLY A 186 5.98 8.91 5.43
N TYR A 187 6.38 9.98 6.13
CA TYR A 187 5.63 11.23 6.11
C TYR A 187 5.74 11.90 4.74
N LYS A 188 4.61 12.08 4.08
CA LYS A 188 4.54 12.63 2.73
C LYS A 188 4.33 14.15 2.79
N GLU A 189 5.38 14.92 2.50
CA GLU A 189 5.36 16.38 2.47
C GLU A 189 4.80 16.89 1.13
N VAL A 190 3.57 16.45 0.81
CA VAL A 190 2.84 16.89 -0.38
C VAL A 190 1.40 17.27 -0.02
N ARG A 191 0.82 18.20 -0.74
CA ARG A 191 -0.59 18.66 -0.61
C ARG A 191 -0.94 19.04 0.83
N LYS A 192 -1.86 18.33 1.52
CA LYS A 192 -2.22 18.63 2.92
C LYS A 192 -1.07 18.31 3.88
N GLY A 193 -0.26 17.29 3.59
CA GLY A 193 0.91 16.93 4.39
C GLY A 193 1.96 18.04 4.45
N GLU A 194 2.24 18.70 3.32
CA GLU A 194 3.13 19.86 3.25
C GLU A 194 2.62 21.01 4.13
N LYS A 195 1.31 21.32 4.04
CA LYS A 195 0.70 22.37 4.84
C LYS A 195 0.72 22.06 6.34
N LEU A 196 0.55 20.80 6.71
CA LEU A 196 0.65 20.37 8.11
C LEU A 196 2.09 20.49 8.61
N TYR A 197 3.06 20.01 7.81
CA TYR A 197 4.47 20.10 8.15
C TYR A 197 4.92 21.54 8.37
N GLY A 198 4.52 22.47 7.49
CA GLY A 198 4.84 23.90 7.66
C GLY A 198 4.27 24.53 8.95
N ARG A 199 3.21 23.95 9.53
CA ARG A 199 2.59 24.44 10.80
C ARG A 199 3.07 23.71 12.04
N LYS A 200 3.50 22.46 11.93
CA LYS A 200 3.81 21.55 13.04
C LYS A 200 5.16 20.85 12.87
N LYS A 201 6.10 21.53 12.24
CA LYS A 201 7.41 20.95 11.89
C LYS A 201 8.08 20.27 13.09
N ASP A 202 8.21 21.01 14.20
CA ASP A 202 8.93 20.52 15.39
C ASP A 202 8.25 19.29 16.02
N GLU A 203 6.89 19.26 16.03
CA GLU A 203 6.13 18.11 16.53
C GLU A 203 6.35 16.88 15.62
N ILE A 204 6.30 17.08 14.30
CA ILE A 204 6.47 15.99 13.32
C ILE A 204 7.90 15.46 13.35
N ASP A 205 8.90 16.34 13.39
CA ASP A 205 10.31 15.96 13.43
C ASP A 205 10.65 15.25 14.75
N TYR A 206 10.08 15.69 15.88
CA TYR A 206 10.19 14.97 17.15
C TYR A 206 9.66 13.53 17.04
N LYS A 207 8.46 13.34 16.47
CA LYS A 207 7.88 12.01 16.29
C LYS A 207 8.66 11.14 15.30
N LYS A 208 9.26 11.74 14.26
CA LYS A 208 10.17 11.03 13.35
C LYS A 208 11.40 10.53 14.11
N SER A 209 12.03 11.38 14.94
CA SER A 209 13.16 10.99 15.79
C SER A 209 12.78 9.90 16.78
N MET A 210 11.66 10.08 17.50
CA MET A 210 11.14 9.09 18.45
C MET A 210 10.99 7.71 17.79
N LEU A 211 10.37 7.63 16.61
CA LEU A 211 10.19 6.34 15.92
C LEU A 211 11.52 5.76 15.44
N SER A 212 12.44 6.60 14.96
CA SER A 212 13.78 6.18 14.56
C SER A 212 14.57 5.56 15.73
N ASP A 213 14.50 6.20 16.91
CA ASP A 213 15.17 5.73 18.12
C ASP A 213 14.54 4.44 18.68
N LEU A 214 13.23 4.29 18.53
CA LEU A 214 12.48 3.15 19.04
C LEU A 214 12.53 1.92 18.10
N LEU A 215 12.73 2.13 16.79
CA LEU A 215 12.67 1.08 15.78
C LEU A 215 13.59 -0.12 16.04
N PRO A 216 14.86 0.04 16.47
CA PRO A 216 15.71 -1.10 16.82
C PRO A 216 15.09 -1.98 17.93
N THR A 217 14.45 -1.35 18.93
CA THR A 217 13.77 -2.07 20.02
C THR A 217 12.53 -2.81 19.50
N ILE A 218 11.71 -2.15 18.67
CA ILE A 218 10.52 -2.76 18.04
C ILE A 218 10.90 -4.04 17.29
N LEU A 219 11.98 -3.99 16.50
CA LEU A 219 12.46 -5.12 15.71
C LEU A 219 13.06 -6.21 16.58
N LYS A 220 13.91 -5.86 17.56
CA LYS A 220 14.61 -6.81 18.43
C LYS A 220 13.67 -7.54 19.38
N GLU A 221 12.66 -6.84 19.91
CA GLU A 221 11.69 -7.40 20.86
C GLU A 221 10.45 -7.98 20.16
N GLU A 222 10.43 -7.97 18.82
CA GLU A 222 9.34 -8.53 18.01
C GLU A 222 7.94 -8.02 18.45
N TRP A 223 7.80 -6.68 18.63
CA TRP A 223 6.55 -6.09 19.10
C TRP A 223 5.35 -6.44 18.22
N PHE A 224 5.61 -6.73 16.94
CA PHE A 224 4.62 -7.05 15.93
C PHE A 224 5.02 -8.32 15.18
N ARG A 225 4.04 -9.08 14.74
CA ARG A 225 4.25 -10.27 13.93
C ARG A 225 4.97 -9.96 12.60
N VAL A 226 4.67 -8.81 12.00
CA VAL A 226 5.33 -8.31 10.79
C VAL A 226 5.48 -6.80 10.92
N VAL A 227 6.68 -6.30 10.63
CA VAL A 227 6.97 -4.89 10.43
C VAL A 227 7.40 -4.71 8.99
N SER A 228 6.65 -3.93 8.22
CA SER A 228 6.98 -3.58 6.83
C SER A 228 7.06 -2.06 6.66
N PHE A 229 7.67 -1.63 5.57
CA PHE A 229 7.95 -0.22 5.32
C PHE A 229 7.58 0.12 3.88
N ASP A 230 7.04 1.33 3.64
CA ASP A 230 7.09 1.89 2.29
C ASP A 230 8.50 2.47 2.03
N ASN A 231 8.82 2.69 0.77
CA ASN A 231 10.14 3.17 0.35
C ASN A 231 10.53 4.51 0.99
N LEU A 232 9.54 5.38 1.23
CA LEU A 232 9.78 6.65 1.89
C LEU A 232 10.14 6.47 3.36
N ALA A 233 9.48 5.53 4.07
CA ALA A 233 9.81 5.19 5.45
C ALA A 233 11.20 4.54 5.56
N ILE A 234 11.57 3.65 4.63
CA ILE A 234 12.93 3.07 4.56
C ILE A 234 13.97 4.18 4.55
N LYS A 235 13.79 5.19 3.70
CA LYS A 235 14.70 6.33 3.59
C LYS A 235 14.67 7.21 4.85
N GLN A 236 13.49 7.57 5.34
CA GLN A 236 13.33 8.48 6.47
C GLN A 236 13.86 7.89 7.79
N LEU A 237 13.73 6.58 7.98
CA LEU A 237 14.16 5.87 9.19
C LEU A 237 15.56 5.23 9.06
N GLY A 238 16.20 5.36 7.89
CA GLY A 238 17.52 4.78 7.68
C GLY A 238 17.55 3.25 7.85
N VAL A 239 16.50 2.54 7.46
CA VAL A 239 16.30 1.09 7.72
C VAL A 239 17.50 0.26 7.26
N LYS A 240 18.16 0.65 6.16
CA LYS A 240 19.38 -0.02 5.67
C LYS A 240 20.47 -0.10 6.73
N SER A 241 20.64 0.92 7.57
CA SER A 241 21.66 0.94 8.62
C SER A 241 21.38 -0.01 9.81
N LEU A 242 20.18 -0.56 9.89
CA LEU A 242 19.76 -1.52 10.93
C LEU A 242 19.96 -2.98 10.52
N MET A 243 20.44 -3.22 9.30
CA MET A 243 20.57 -4.54 8.69
C MET A 243 22.02 -4.79 8.25
N THR A 244 22.43 -6.05 8.24
CA THR A 244 23.62 -6.48 7.50
C THR A 244 23.37 -6.37 5.98
N GLN A 245 24.43 -6.36 5.17
CA GLN A 245 24.28 -6.33 3.72
C GLN A 245 23.49 -7.56 3.21
N GLU A 246 23.71 -8.73 3.78
CA GLU A 246 22.98 -9.95 3.39
C GLU A 246 21.48 -9.87 3.72
N GLU A 247 21.12 -9.33 4.89
CA GLU A 247 19.72 -9.10 5.25
C GLU A 247 19.09 -8.05 4.35
N TRP A 248 19.82 -6.97 4.04
CA TRP A 248 19.35 -5.93 3.12
C TRP A 248 19.06 -6.48 1.73
N ASP A 249 19.95 -7.26 1.16
CA ASP A 249 19.82 -7.84 -0.18
C ASP A 249 18.62 -8.82 -0.26
N ARG A 250 18.25 -9.45 0.86
CA ARG A 250 17.05 -10.30 0.95
C ARG A 250 15.76 -9.49 1.16
N PHE A 251 15.85 -8.36 1.85
CA PHE A 251 14.70 -7.54 2.23
C PHE A 251 14.32 -6.54 1.12
N TYR A 252 15.31 -5.86 0.55
CA TYR A 252 15.07 -4.73 -0.35
C TYR A 252 15.02 -5.18 -1.82
N MET A 253 13.90 -4.87 -2.48
CA MET A 253 13.66 -5.27 -3.88
C MET A 253 14.02 -4.19 -4.91
N GLY A 254 14.65 -3.09 -4.50
CA GLY A 254 15.03 -2.00 -5.41
C GLY A 254 13.86 -1.22 -6.02
N ASP A 255 12.78 -1.11 -5.29
CA ASP A 255 11.46 -0.80 -5.84
C ASP A 255 11.25 0.66 -6.30
N ASP A 256 12.04 1.64 -5.83
CA ASP A 256 11.86 3.06 -6.22
C ASP A 256 13.17 3.80 -6.48
N GLY A 257 14.23 3.07 -6.76
CA GLY A 257 15.50 3.64 -7.13
C GLY A 257 16.28 4.25 -5.98
N LEU A 258 16.11 3.78 -4.73
CA LEU A 258 16.96 4.19 -3.61
C LEU A 258 18.44 3.90 -3.91
N ASP A 259 18.74 2.81 -4.59
CA ASP A 259 20.09 2.41 -5.01
C ASP A 259 20.35 2.67 -6.51
N GLY A 260 19.52 3.48 -7.18
CA GLY A 260 19.64 3.78 -8.61
C GLY A 260 19.18 2.65 -9.53
N GLN A 261 18.68 1.54 -8.99
CA GLN A 261 18.11 0.43 -9.76
C GLN A 261 16.59 0.61 -9.90
N GLN A 262 16.09 0.65 -11.12
CA GLN A 262 14.66 0.70 -11.43
C GLN A 262 14.18 -0.70 -11.79
N THR A 263 14.00 -1.55 -10.80
CA THR A 263 13.50 -2.93 -11.01
C THR A 263 12.04 -3.08 -10.63
N SER A 264 11.36 -1.98 -10.29
CA SER A 264 9.97 -2.02 -9.85
C SER A 264 9.02 -2.37 -10.99
N ALA A 265 8.26 -3.45 -10.77
CA ALA A 265 7.12 -3.80 -11.61
C ALA A 265 5.80 -3.23 -11.03
N THR A 266 5.86 -2.06 -10.40
CA THR A 266 4.73 -1.39 -9.76
C THR A 266 4.61 0.07 -10.19
N PHE A 267 3.39 0.61 -10.21
CA PHE A 267 3.14 2.02 -10.41
C PHE A 267 1.77 2.45 -9.87
N PHE A 268 1.52 3.74 -9.85
CA PHE A 268 0.28 4.35 -9.36
C PHE A 268 -0.63 4.78 -10.51
N VAL A 269 -1.95 4.53 -10.34
CA VAL A 269 -3.00 4.95 -11.27
C VAL A 269 -4.05 5.80 -10.53
N ASP A 270 -4.23 7.05 -10.95
CA ASP A 270 -5.35 7.91 -10.53
C ASP A 270 -6.50 7.77 -11.54
N MET A 271 -7.44 6.87 -11.26
CA MET A 271 -8.60 6.63 -12.10
C MET A 271 -9.52 7.86 -12.17
N THR A 272 -9.55 8.70 -11.11
CA THR A 272 -10.41 9.90 -11.08
C THR A 272 -9.96 10.98 -12.06
N LYS A 273 -8.67 10.98 -12.39
CA LYS A 273 -8.06 11.91 -13.36
C LYS A 273 -7.66 11.25 -14.65
N ARG A 274 -7.72 9.92 -14.74
CA ARG A 274 -7.24 9.11 -15.86
C ARG A 274 -5.75 9.33 -16.14
N GLU A 275 -4.94 9.28 -15.06
CA GLU A 275 -3.50 9.50 -15.09
C GLU A 275 -2.76 8.35 -14.40
N PHE A 276 -1.51 8.11 -14.82
CA PHE A 276 -0.59 7.23 -14.11
C PHE A 276 0.73 7.93 -13.76
N ALA A 277 1.46 7.35 -12.82
CA ALA A 277 2.73 7.87 -12.38
C ALA A 277 3.58 6.79 -11.70
N LYS A 278 4.86 7.04 -11.47
CA LYS A 278 5.76 6.13 -10.75
C LYS A 278 5.24 5.76 -9.36
N ASN A 279 4.73 6.75 -8.62
CA ASN A 279 4.08 6.54 -7.31
C ASN A 279 3.05 7.64 -7.02
N SER A 280 2.29 7.51 -5.92
CA SER A 280 1.24 8.46 -5.53
C SER A 280 1.75 9.88 -5.21
N CYS A 281 3.04 10.04 -4.90
CA CYS A 281 3.68 11.32 -4.58
C CYS A 281 4.33 12.00 -5.78
N SER A 282 4.52 11.29 -6.91
CA SER A 282 5.15 11.85 -8.11
C SER A 282 4.41 13.10 -8.59
N MET A 283 5.15 14.14 -8.92
CA MET A 283 4.61 15.36 -9.53
C MET A 283 4.33 15.18 -11.02
N GLU A 284 5.15 14.36 -11.68
CA GLU A 284 4.95 13.99 -13.08
C GLU A 284 3.81 13.00 -13.20
N ARG A 285 2.85 13.31 -14.06
CA ARG A 285 1.64 12.54 -14.32
C ARG A 285 1.45 12.40 -15.82
N TYR A 286 1.02 11.22 -16.23
CA TYR A 286 0.86 10.88 -17.64
C TYR A 286 -0.55 10.36 -17.90
N PRO A 287 -1.16 10.65 -19.07
CA PRO A 287 -2.47 10.11 -19.43
C PRO A 287 -2.46 8.59 -19.47
N LEU A 288 -3.54 7.93 -19.01
CA LEU A 288 -3.69 6.47 -19.10
C LEU A 288 -3.46 5.98 -20.54
N MET A 289 -2.77 4.86 -20.65
CA MET A 289 -2.56 4.13 -21.90
C MET A 289 -3.48 2.91 -21.98
N ASP A 290 -3.48 2.23 -23.11
CA ASP A 290 -4.38 1.11 -23.39
C ASP A 290 -4.02 -0.16 -22.63
N THR A 291 -2.76 -0.31 -22.21
CA THR A 291 -2.29 -1.45 -21.43
C THR A 291 -1.40 -1.02 -20.27
N ALA A 292 -1.34 -1.86 -19.24
CA ALA A 292 -0.45 -1.65 -18.10
C ALA A 292 1.02 -1.85 -18.48
N GLU A 293 1.29 -2.74 -19.43
CA GLU A 293 2.63 -2.99 -19.98
C GLU A 293 3.20 -1.76 -20.70
N GLU A 294 2.37 -1.05 -21.47
CA GLU A 294 2.77 0.22 -22.11
C GLU A 294 3.10 1.28 -21.07
N MET A 295 2.27 1.41 -20.02
CA MET A 295 2.52 2.34 -18.90
C MET A 295 3.81 1.99 -18.16
N LEU A 296 4.04 0.70 -17.87
CA LEU A 296 5.25 0.23 -17.20
C LEU A 296 6.49 0.54 -18.04
N LYS A 297 6.51 0.14 -19.32
CA LYS A 297 7.62 0.42 -20.24
C LYS A 297 7.90 1.91 -20.38
N PHE A 298 6.87 2.73 -20.41
CA PHE A 298 7.02 4.18 -20.46
C PHE A 298 7.76 4.70 -19.22
N LEU A 299 7.39 4.23 -18.01
CA LEU A 299 8.04 4.65 -16.77
C LEU A 299 9.47 4.12 -16.62
N MET A 300 9.76 2.92 -17.16
CA MET A 300 11.11 2.34 -17.14
C MET A 300 12.09 3.06 -18.08
N ASN A 301 11.58 3.76 -19.10
CA ASN A 301 12.39 4.52 -20.07
C ASN A 301 12.56 5.99 -19.68
N LYS A 302 12.05 6.42 -18.54
CA LYS A 302 12.13 7.78 -17.97
C LYS A 302 13.15 7.85 -16.83
#